data_b7f58885293f65cac151b2412c2e2803
#
_entry.id   b7f58885293f65cac151b2412c2e2803
#
_cell.length_a   1.000
_cell.length_b   1.000
_cell.length_c   1.000
_cell.angle_alpha   90.00
_cell.angle_beta   90.00
_cell.angle_gamma   90.00
#
_symmetry.space_group_name_H-M   'P 1'
#
loop_
_entity.id
_entity.type
_entity.pdbx_description
1 polymer ?
#
loop_
_entity_poly.entity_id
_entity_poly.type
_entity_poly.pdbx_seq_one_letter_code
_entity_poly.pdbx_strand_id
1 'polypeptide(L)'
;TTTIKLQDDKKPTLADVKVQTTATTKAETTTSTTTVKKRTPAPAADNTVIIPETTTAVTTAAATTAVPETTTAETTSAPTPTPDNSSEEQLSVYDQVTGTYYTAGAREIIARAVVGEIWNEFPDEAVKAQAVAEYTYIKKNNEMGVSPTTALKTDVYDRIYKLVDEVLGEAIYYNGEMIQSVFFASSCGYTNSAENVWGVDYPYLRSVDCPLDKTTDPNWGSTDSYSSDYIKNAVQNTLGIALTGDPSKWFKINSRLDNREHGWVTSISVGGMTKANGKTIDGRMIRETVLGYSLKSAAFDLKYDKNSDKFIFTTYGHGHGVGLSQYGAKALAENGYTYKQILQHYFTGVEIH
;
A
#
# COMPACT_ATOMS: atom_id res chain seq x y z
N THR A 1 -16.61 -24.98 -13.87
CA THR A 1 -15.21 -25.29 -14.23
C THR A 1 -15.08 -25.06 -15.72
N THR A 2 -14.53 -23.92 -16.11
CA THR A 2 -14.27 -23.61 -17.52
C THR A 2 -12.77 -23.63 -17.71
N THR A 3 -12.27 -24.66 -18.38
CA THR A 3 -10.86 -24.82 -18.74
C THR A 3 -10.59 -23.94 -19.96
N ILE A 4 -9.79 -22.88 -19.79
CA ILE A 4 -9.28 -22.07 -20.89
C ILE A 4 -8.01 -22.73 -21.41
N LYS A 5 -8.02 -23.19 -22.66
CA LYS A 5 -6.79 -23.62 -23.37
C LYS A 5 -6.06 -22.36 -23.84
N LEU A 6 -4.87 -22.12 -23.31
CA LEU A 6 -3.95 -21.12 -23.81
C LEU A 6 -3.36 -21.64 -25.15
N GLN A 7 -3.53 -20.87 -26.19
CA GLN A 7 -2.89 -21.06 -27.48
C GLN A 7 -1.92 -19.91 -27.70
N ASP A 8 -0.65 -20.27 -27.85
CA ASP A 8 0.51 -19.50 -28.31
C ASP A 8 0.76 -18.07 -27.83
N ASP A 9 1.89 -17.88 -27.13
CA ASP A 9 2.81 -16.72 -26.99
C ASP A 9 2.31 -15.27 -27.15
N LYS A 10 1.01 -15.00 -27.01
CA LYS A 10 0.51 -13.63 -26.89
C LYS A 10 0.33 -13.28 -25.42
N LYS A 11 1.06 -12.26 -24.98
CA LYS A 11 0.86 -11.59 -23.69
C LYS A 11 -0.63 -11.28 -23.50
N PRO A 12 -1.32 -11.84 -22.47
CA PRO A 12 -2.71 -11.49 -22.21
C PRO A 12 -2.79 -10.00 -21.86
N THR A 13 -3.80 -9.31 -22.37
CA THR A 13 -4.09 -7.93 -22.04
C THR A 13 -5.31 -7.87 -21.13
N LEU A 14 -5.42 -6.82 -20.30
CA LEU A 14 -6.59 -6.60 -19.43
C LEU A 14 -7.94 -6.60 -20.21
N ALA A 15 -7.90 -6.34 -21.52
CA ALA A 15 -9.05 -6.43 -22.41
C ALA A 15 -9.54 -7.87 -22.65
N ASP A 16 -8.68 -8.88 -22.41
CA ASP A 16 -9.00 -10.29 -22.60
C ASP A 16 -9.74 -10.88 -21.39
N VAL A 17 -9.83 -10.13 -20.27
CA VAL A 17 -10.52 -10.54 -19.05
C VAL A 17 -12.01 -10.19 -19.16
N LYS A 18 -12.87 -11.17 -19.50
CA LYS A 18 -14.32 -11.00 -19.50
C LYS A 18 -14.88 -11.06 -18.09
N VAL A 19 -15.35 -9.94 -17.56
CA VAL A 19 -16.14 -9.90 -16.33
C VAL A 19 -17.53 -10.44 -16.63
N GLN A 20 -17.82 -11.69 -16.26
CA GLN A 20 -19.18 -12.23 -16.30
C GLN A 20 -19.93 -11.77 -15.03
N THR A 21 -20.80 -10.79 -15.17
CA THR A 21 -21.81 -10.46 -14.17
C THR A 21 -22.94 -11.49 -14.25
N THR A 22 -22.93 -12.48 -13.37
CA THR A 22 -24.10 -13.34 -13.15
C THR A 22 -25.12 -12.59 -12.29
N ALA A 23 -26.22 -12.19 -12.89
CA ALA A 23 -27.39 -11.71 -12.18
C ALA A 23 -28.01 -12.90 -11.42
N THR A 24 -27.89 -12.90 -10.09
CA THR A 24 -28.51 -13.93 -9.23
C THR A 24 -29.97 -13.56 -8.99
N THR A 25 -30.85 -14.33 -9.57
CA THR A 25 -32.29 -14.32 -9.28
C THR A 25 -32.52 -14.83 -7.85
N LYS A 26 -33.38 -14.12 -7.15
CA LYS A 26 -33.84 -14.33 -5.77
C LYS A 26 -34.43 -15.73 -5.57
N ALA A 27 -33.94 -16.49 -4.59
CA ALA A 27 -34.65 -17.63 -4.02
C ALA A 27 -34.45 -17.63 -2.50
N GLU A 28 -35.51 -18.04 -1.78
CA GLU A 28 -35.83 -17.80 -0.39
C GLU A 28 -34.97 -18.50 0.66
N THR A 29 -34.81 -17.82 1.75
CA THR A 29 -34.69 -18.16 3.19
C THR A 29 -34.50 -19.61 3.62
N THR A 30 -33.35 -19.91 4.23
CA THR A 30 -33.29 -20.76 5.44
C THR A 30 -32.18 -20.24 6.37
N THR A 31 -32.59 -19.87 7.58
CA THR A 31 -31.74 -19.28 8.62
C THR A 31 -30.86 -20.33 9.25
N SER A 32 -29.56 -20.24 9.07
CA SER A 32 -28.56 -20.91 9.89
C SER A 32 -27.60 -19.87 10.43
N THR A 33 -27.68 -19.59 11.73
CA THR A 33 -26.89 -18.61 12.44
C THR A 33 -25.49 -19.19 12.70
N THR A 34 -24.55 -18.98 11.80
CA THR A 34 -23.13 -19.20 12.06
C THR A 34 -22.50 -17.85 12.33
N THR A 35 -22.11 -17.62 13.59
CA THR A 35 -21.44 -16.39 14.01
C THR A 35 -20.01 -16.40 13.44
N VAL A 36 -19.82 -15.83 12.25
CA VAL A 36 -18.49 -15.55 11.71
C VAL A 36 -17.98 -14.30 12.42
N LYS A 37 -16.95 -14.45 13.24
CA LYS A 37 -16.20 -13.31 13.78
C LYS A 37 -15.61 -12.53 12.59
N LYS A 38 -16.13 -11.33 12.37
CA LYS A 38 -15.64 -10.36 11.39
C LYS A 38 -14.18 -10.02 11.76
N ARG A 39 -13.22 -10.57 11.04
CA ARG A 39 -11.82 -10.16 11.16
C ARG A 39 -11.68 -8.78 10.55
N THR A 40 -11.12 -7.86 11.31
CA THR A 40 -10.72 -6.54 10.81
C THR A 40 -9.57 -6.73 9.81
N PRO A 41 -9.60 -6.11 8.62
CA PRO A 41 -8.46 -6.12 7.71
C PRO A 41 -7.22 -5.59 8.43
N ALA A 42 -6.05 -6.17 8.14
CA ALA A 42 -4.79 -5.57 8.56
C ALA A 42 -4.69 -4.16 7.95
N PRO A 43 -4.20 -3.16 8.68
CA PRO A 43 -3.95 -1.86 8.09
C PRO A 43 -2.86 -2.04 7.02
N ALA A 44 -3.17 -1.69 5.78
CA ALA A 44 -2.14 -1.57 4.75
C ALA A 44 -1.15 -0.52 5.21
N ALA A 45 0.13 -0.85 5.25
CA ALA A 45 1.17 0.11 5.57
C ALA A 45 1.12 1.23 4.53
N ASP A 46 0.97 2.45 5.01
CA ASP A 46 1.11 3.63 4.15
C ASP A 46 2.64 3.87 4.04
N ASN A 47 3.27 3.16 3.10
CA ASN A 47 4.71 3.26 2.88
C ASN A 47 5.06 4.69 2.51
N THR A 48 5.50 5.46 3.51
CA THR A 48 5.95 6.84 3.30
C THR A 48 7.24 6.78 2.52
N VAL A 49 7.21 7.14 1.24
CA VAL A 49 8.41 7.29 0.41
C VAL A 49 9.28 8.37 1.03
N ILE A 50 10.43 7.98 1.55
CA ILE A 50 11.44 8.93 2.01
C ILE A 50 12.10 9.50 0.77
N ILE A 51 11.76 10.75 0.44
CA ILE A 51 12.45 11.51 -0.62
C ILE A 51 13.74 12.02 0.02
N PRO A 52 14.93 11.68 -0.47
CA PRO A 52 16.16 12.24 0.04
C PRO A 52 16.19 13.74 -0.27
N GLU A 53 16.07 14.58 0.75
CA GLU A 53 16.44 16.01 0.62
C GLU A 53 17.96 16.09 0.46
N THR A 54 18.41 16.75 -0.59
CA THR A 54 19.82 17.00 -0.83
C THR A 54 20.31 18.05 0.17
N THR A 55 20.72 17.62 1.34
CA THR A 55 21.34 18.48 2.35
C THR A 55 22.84 18.32 2.26
N THR A 56 23.50 19.39 1.84
CA THR A 56 24.97 19.49 1.84
C THR A 56 25.47 19.47 3.28
N ALA A 57 26.06 18.34 3.70
CA ALA A 57 26.62 18.18 5.06
C ALA A 57 27.97 18.82 5.16
N VAL A 58 28.11 19.78 6.08
CA VAL A 58 29.39 20.30 6.56
C VAL A 58 29.89 19.37 7.66
N THR A 59 31.07 18.79 7.43
CA THR A 59 31.79 17.86 8.33
C THR A 59 32.35 18.60 9.53
N THR A 60 32.07 18.11 10.74
CA THR A 60 32.92 18.41 11.90
C THR A 60 33.09 17.11 12.71
N ALA A 61 34.32 16.66 12.79
CA ALA A 61 34.73 15.47 13.58
C ALA A 61 34.95 15.83 15.04
N ALA A 62 34.48 14.95 15.95
CA ALA A 62 34.98 14.89 17.31
C ALA A 62 35.04 13.44 17.79
N ALA A 63 36.24 12.98 18.09
CA ALA A 63 36.55 11.69 18.66
C ALA A 63 36.35 11.70 20.20
N THR A 64 35.78 10.63 20.75
CA THR A 64 35.96 10.36 22.19
C THR A 64 36.02 8.84 22.43
N THR A 65 37.11 8.46 23.07
CA THR A 65 37.51 7.12 23.56
C THR A 65 36.70 6.69 24.77
N ALA A 66 36.32 5.42 24.88
CA ALA A 66 35.95 4.79 26.14
C ALA A 66 36.43 3.33 26.24
N VAL A 67 36.90 2.96 27.40
CA VAL A 67 37.65 1.78 27.85
C VAL A 67 36.66 0.65 28.23
N PRO A 68 37.03 -0.66 28.14
CA PRO A 68 36.14 -1.80 28.37
C PRO A 68 36.07 -2.23 29.83
N GLU A 69 34.90 -2.63 30.31
CA GLU A 69 34.75 -3.41 31.54
C GLU A 69 34.40 -4.87 31.24
N THR A 70 35.15 -5.75 31.94
CA THR A 70 35.04 -7.21 31.92
C THR A 70 34.03 -7.67 32.95
N THR A 71 33.06 -8.54 32.59
CA THR A 71 32.32 -9.31 33.58
C THR A 71 32.07 -10.75 33.14
N THR A 72 32.18 -11.64 34.09
CA THR A 72 32.38 -13.07 34.11
C THR A 72 31.20 -13.90 33.55
N ALA A 73 31.55 -15.05 32.98
CA ALA A 73 30.66 -16.06 32.40
C ALA A 73 29.86 -16.83 33.47
N GLU A 74 28.58 -17.07 33.19
CA GLU A 74 27.82 -18.21 33.74
C GLU A 74 27.43 -19.15 32.60
N THR A 75 27.75 -20.45 32.82
CA THR A 75 27.58 -21.54 31.88
C THR A 75 26.17 -22.07 31.99
N THR A 76 25.37 -21.98 30.96
CA THR A 76 24.12 -22.76 30.81
C THR A 76 24.07 -23.45 29.46
N SER A 77 23.59 -24.69 29.51
CA SER A 77 23.49 -25.74 28.47
C SER A 77 23.23 -25.27 27.07
N ALA A 78 23.92 -25.89 26.09
CA ALA A 78 23.86 -25.65 24.68
C ALA A 78 22.44 -25.80 24.07
N PRO A 79 21.97 -24.83 23.29
CA PRO A 79 20.87 -25.00 22.38
C PRO A 79 21.33 -25.78 21.14
N THR A 80 20.41 -26.54 20.55
CA THR A 80 20.52 -27.23 19.26
C THR A 80 21.11 -26.29 18.20
N PRO A 81 22.01 -26.74 17.31
CA PRO A 81 22.65 -25.87 16.34
C PRO A 81 21.60 -25.26 15.41
N THR A 82 21.45 -23.94 15.51
CA THR A 82 20.80 -23.12 14.49
C THR A 82 21.63 -23.24 13.21
N PRO A 83 21.02 -23.37 12.02
CA PRO A 83 21.79 -23.39 10.76
C PRO A 83 22.70 -22.17 10.71
N ASP A 84 23.93 -22.38 10.29
CA ASP A 84 24.95 -21.34 10.12
C ASP A 84 24.50 -20.35 9.05
N ASN A 85 23.96 -19.20 9.47
CA ASN A 85 23.44 -18.12 8.62
C ASN A 85 24.55 -17.11 8.23
N SER A 86 25.82 -17.45 8.33
CA SER A 86 26.96 -16.55 8.10
C SER A 86 27.14 -16.13 6.64
N SER A 87 26.36 -16.69 5.69
CA SER A 87 26.38 -16.36 4.25
C SER A 87 25.07 -15.74 3.73
N GLU A 88 24.02 -15.66 4.54
CA GLU A 88 22.73 -15.09 4.12
C GLU A 88 22.78 -13.56 4.11
N GLU A 89 22.22 -12.95 3.03
CA GLU A 89 22.06 -11.49 2.95
C GLU A 89 21.26 -10.97 4.13
N GLN A 90 21.79 -9.94 4.82
CA GLN A 90 21.13 -9.29 5.94
C GLN A 90 20.38 -8.06 5.48
N LEU A 91 19.11 -7.94 5.90
CA LEU A 91 18.27 -6.76 5.68
C LEU A 91 17.93 -6.10 7.01
N SER A 92 17.73 -4.79 7.01
CA SER A 92 17.39 -4.00 8.18
C SER A 92 16.13 -3.18 7.94
N VAL A 93 15.20 -3.22 8.89
CA VAL A 93 13.94 -2.48 8.86
C VAL A 93 13.67 -1.84 10.22
N TYR A 94 12.81 -0.81 10.24
CA TYR A 94 12.18 -0.35 11.48
C TYR A 94 10.84 -1.09 11.60
N ASP A 95 10.78 -2.03 12.55
CA ASP A 95 9.54 -2.81 12.78
C ASP A 95 8.52 -1.95 13.53
N GLN A 96 7.44 -1.58 12.86
CA GLN A 96 6.38 -0.76 13.46
C GLN A 96 5.58 -1.51 14.55
N VAL A 97 5.64 -2.85 14.59
CA VAL A 97 4.92 -3.64 15.61
C VAL A 97 5.62 -3.55 16.95
N THR A 98 6.96 -3.65 16.96
CA THR A 98 7.78 -3.55 18.18
C THR A 98 8.28 -2.14 18.46
N GLY A 99 8.27 -1.25 17.43
CA GLY A 99 8.82 0.10 17.54
C GLY A 99 10.36 0.15 17.59
N THR A 100 11.04 -0.88 17.06
CA THR A 100 12.50 -1.01 17.10
C THR A 100 13.09 -1.36 15.74
N TYR A 101 14.39 -1.07 15.55
CA TYR A 101 15.13 -1.57 14.41
C TYR A 101 15.35 -3.07 14.56
N TYR A 102 15.17 -3.78 13.44
CA TYR A 102 15.35 -5.22 13.37
C TYR A 102 16.17 -5.58 12.14
N THR A 103 17.23 -6.39 12.34
CA THR A 103 18.12 -6.88 11.30
C THR A 103 18.18 -8.40 11.37
N ALA A 104 17.93 -9.07 10.25
CA ALA A 104 17.99 -10.53 10.14
C ALA A 104 18.24 -10.93 8.68
N GLY A 105 18.34 -12.23 8.43
CA GLY A 105 18.42 -12.79 7.06
C GLY A 105 17.26 -12.34 6.18
N ALA A 106 17.55 -12.08 4.91
CA ALA A 106 16.56 -11.60 3.94
C ALA A 106 15.31 -12.48 3.89
N ARG A 107 15.49 -13.81 3.92
CA ARG A 107 14.39 -14.77 3.96
C ARG A 107 13.40 -14.52 5.11
N GLU A 108 13.92 -14.31 6.31
CA GLU A 108 13.09 -14.06 7.50
C GLU A 108 12.37 -12.71 7.40
N ILE A 109 13.11 -11.64 7.07
CA ILE A 109 12.55 -10.29 6.95
C ILE A 109 11.42 -10.28 5.93
N ILE A 110 11.65 -10.84 4.71
CA ILE A 110 10.66 -10.80 3.63
C ILE A 110 9.43 -11.65 3.97
N ALA A 111 9.61 -12.86 4.51
CA ALA A 111 8.46 -13.69 4.88
C ALA A 111 7.58 -13.03 5.94
N ARG A 112 8.18 -12.39 6.95
CA ARG A 112 7.47 -11.66 8.02
C ARG A 112 6.81 -10.39 7.52
N ALA A 113 7.45 -9.64 6.61
CA ALA A 113 6.91 -8.44 5.99
C ALA A 113 5.70 -8.78 5.10
N VAL A 114 5.81 -9.78 4.22
CA VAL A 114 4.71 -10.25 3.35
C VAL A 114 3.45 -10.57 4.16
N VAL A 115 3.58 -11.30 5.29
CA VAL A 115 2.41 -11.62 6.16
C VAL A 115 1.89 -10.36 6.87
N GLY A 116 2.74 -9.34 7.05
CA GLY A 116 2.35 -8.02 7.56
C GLY A 116 1.43 -7.26 6.60
N GLU A 117 1.62 -7.47 5.30
CA GLU A 117 0.99 -6.72 4.22
C GLU A 117 -0.21 -7.42 3.58
N ILE A 118 -0.11 -8.72 3.32
CA ILE A 118 -1.17 -9.47 2.63
C ILE A 118 -1.61 -10.70 3.43
N TRP A 119 -2.82 -11.19 3.13
CA TRP A 119 -3.38 -12.36 3.78
C TRP A 119 -2.77 -13.67 3.23
N ASN A 120 -2.65 -14.68 4.09
CA ASN A 120 -2.17 -16.01 3.67
C ASN A 120 -3.00 -16.66 2.55
N GLU A 121 -4.26 -16.27 2.40
CA GLU A 121 -5.19 -16.78 1.39
C GLU A 121 -4.98 -16.15 -0.01
N PHE A 122 -4.04 -15.20 -0.16
CA PHE A 122 -3.72 -14.68 -1.49
C PHE A 122 -3.11 -15.78 -2.36
N PRO A 123 -3.40 -15.80 -3.69
CA PRO A 123 -2.79 -16.75 -4.62
C PRO A 123 -1.26 -16.69 -4.60
N ASP A 124 -0.61 -17.83 -4.89
CA ASP A 124 0.85 -17.97 -4.85
C ASP A 124 1.57 -16.90 -5.68
N GLU A 125 1.10 -16.62 -6.88
CA GLU A 125 1.70 -15.62 -7.75
C GLU A 125 1.56 -14.17 -7.19
N ALA A 126 0.50 -13.87 -6.47
CA ALA A 126 0.35 -12.58 -5.79
C ALA A 126 1.29 -12.48 -4.58
N VAL A 127 1.47 -13.56 -3.83
CA VAL A 127 2.43 -13.63 -2.71
C VAL A 127 3.86 -13.45 -3.21
N LYS A 128 4.24 -14.14 -4.31
CA LYS A 128 5.56 -13.98 -4.94
C LYS A 128 5.78 -12.56 -5.45
N ALA A 129 4.78 -11.94 -6.08
CA ALA A 129 4.86 -10.54 -6.52
C ALA A 129 5.09 -9.59 -5.35
N GLN A 130 4.37 -9.78 -4.23
CA GLN A 130 4.58 -8.99 -3.01
C GLN A 130 5.97 -9.21 -2.44
N ALA A 131 6.45 -10.46 -2.39
CA ALA A 131 7.78 -10.79 -1.85
C ALA A 131 8.92 -10.12 -2.64
N VAL A 132 8.84 -10.14 -3.98
CA VAL A 132 9.83 -9.47 -4.84
C VAL A 132 9.75 -7.95 -4.69
N ALA A 133 8.54 -7.38 -4.57
CA ALA A 133 8.38 -5.94 -4.33
C ALA A 133 8.94 -5.52 -2.96
N GLU A 134 8.66 -6.28 -1.88
CA GLU A 134 9.22 -6.06 -0.54
C GLU A 134 10.74 -6.14 -0.52
N TYR A 135 11.29 -7.22 -1.11
CA TYR A 135 12.74 -7.39 -1.17
C TYR A 135 13.42 -6.22 -1.88
N THR A 136 12.90 -5.85 -3.05
CA THR A 136 13.43 -4.72 -3.82
C THR A 136 13.36 -3.41 -3.02
N TYR A 137 12.23 -3.14 -2.38
CA TYR A 137 12.02 -1.92 -1.59
C TYR A 137 12.95 -1.85 -0.39
N ILE A 138 13.03 -2.93 0.40
CA ILE A 138 13.87 -2.95 1.60
C ILE A 138 15.35 -2.88 1.23
N LYS A 139 15.79 -3.70 0.28
CA LYS A 139 17.19 -3.75 -0.18
C LYS A 139 17.64 -2.39 -0.72
N LYS A 140 16.88 -1.79 -1.64
CA LYS A 140 17.19 -0.46 -2.18
C LYS A 140 17.32 0.59 -1.08
N ASN A 141 16.44 0.61 -0.10
CA ASN A 141 16.52 1.55 1.01
C ASN A 141 17.74 1.27 1.90
N ASN A 142 18.05 -0.01 2.16
CA ASN A 142 19.26 -0.37 2.93
C ASN A 142 20.55 0.05 2.23
N GLU A 143 20.64 -0.08 0.91
CA GLU A 143 21.77 0.41 0.11
C GLU A 143 21.93 1.94 0.20
N MET A 144 20.84 2.67 0.43
CA MET A 144 20.86 4.11 0.71
C MET A 144 21.12 4.46 2.18
N GLY A 145 21.36 3.45 3.05
CA GLY A 145 21.57 3.63 4.49
C GLY A 145 20.29 3.87 5.28
N VAL A 146 19.12 3.52 4.74
CA VAL A 146 17.81 3.69 5.36
C VAL A 146 17.22 2.33 5.69
N SER A 147 16.73 2.17 6.92
CA SER A 147 15.90 1.02 7.32
C SER A 147 14.43 1.41 7.18
N PRO A 148 13.72 0.95 6.14
CA PRO A 148 12.34 1.35 5.92
C PRO A 148 11.42 0.79 7.00
N THR A 149 10.32 1.49 7.26
CA THR A 149 9.31 1.04 8.21
C THR A 149 8.45 -0.05 7.58
N THR A 150 8.31 -1.18 8.26
CA THR A 150 7.41 -2.28 7.86
C THR A 150 6.82 -2.97 9.08
N ALA A 151 5.72 -3.70 8.90
CA ALA A 151 5.10 -4.51 9.97
C ALA A 151 5.61 -5.95 9.90
N LEU A 152 6.48 -6.34 10.81
CA LEU A 152 6.94 -7.72 10.89
C LEU A 152 5.98 -8.59 11.73
N LYS A 153 5.39 -9.61 11.10
CA LYS A 153 4.58 -10.61 11.82
C LYS A 153 5.43 -11.79 12.28
N THR A 154 5.06 -12.39 13.40
CA THR A 154 5.75 -13.57 13.95
C THR A 154 5.14 -14.88 13.47
N ASP A 155 3.83 -14.90 13.20
CA ASP A 155 3.10 -16.09 12.82
C ASP A 155 3.13 -16.25 11.29
N VAL A 156 4.27 -16.69 10.76
CA VAL A 156 4.48 -16.92 9.33
C VAL A 156 4.22 -18.40 9.01
N TYR A 157 3.36 -18.65 8.04
CA TYR A 157 3.03 -20.00 7.61
C TYR A 157 4.15 -20.58 6.72
N ASP A 158 4.39 -21.89 6.83
CA ASP A 158 5.38 -22.62 6.00
C ASP A 158 5.21 -22.38 4.49
N ARG A 159 3.96 -22.20 4.05
CA ARG A 159 3.65 -21.86 2.65
C ARG A 159 4.32 -20.55 2.22
N ILE A 160 4.29 -19.54 3.08
CA ILE A 160 4.89 -18.23 2.76
C ILE A 160 6.41 -18.36 2.64
N TYR A 161 7.05 -19.07 3.57
CA TYR A 161 8.49 -19.33 3.47
C TYR A 161 8.86 -20.03 2.17
N LYS A 162 8.08 -21.04 1.74
CA LYS A 162 8.32 -21.75 0.47
C LYS A 162 8.19 -20.82 -0.74
N LEU A 163 7.17 -19.97 -0.78
CA LEU A 163 6.97 -19.01 -1.87
C LEU A 163 8.06 -17.93 -1.90
N VAL A 164 8.51 -17.48 -0.72
CA VAL A 164 9.65 -16.56 -0.62
C VAL A 164 10.92 -17.25 -1.12
N ASP A 165 11.17 -18.50 -0.75
CA ASP A 165 12.35 -19.27 -1.21
C ASP A 165 12.40 -19.39 -2.75
N GLU A 166 11.25 -19.45 -3.43
CA GLU A 166 11.17 -19.51 -4.90
C GLU A 166 11.62 -18.23 -5.61
N VAL A 167 11.59 -17.08 -4.92
CA VAL A 167 11.85 -15.76 -5.52
C VAL A 167 12.89 -14.94 -4.75
N LEU A 168 13.49 -15.51 -3.70
CA LEU A 168 14.46 -14.81 -2.86
C LEU A 168 15.70 -14.41 -3.67
N GLY A 169 16.04 -13.13 -3.59
CA GLY A 169 17.14 -12.54 -4.35
C GLY A 169 16.72 -11.93 -5.69
N GLU A 170 15.52 -12.23 -6.21
CA GLU A 170 14.99 -11.50 -7.37
C GLU A 170 14.56 -10.09 -6.96
N ALA A 171 14.98 -9.10 -7.74
CA ALA A 171 14.63 -7.70 -7.56
C ALA A 171 14.10 -7.07 -8.85
N ILE A 172 13.49 -5.91 -8.73
CA ILE A 172 12.87 -5.18 -9.85
C ILE A 172 13.81 -4.05 -10.27
N TYR A 173 14.15 -4.01 -11.55
CA TYR A 173 15.09 -3.04 -12.11
C TYR A 173 14.45 -2.22 -13.23
N TYR A 174 14.87 -0.96 -13.33
CA TYR A 174 14.59 -0.08 -14.45
C TYR A 174 15.91 0.54 -14.92
N ASN A 175 16.26 0.31 -16.19
CA ASN A 175 17.54 0.73 -16.76
C ASN A 175 18.78 0.29 -15.94
N GLY A 176 18.75 -0.92 -15.37
CA GLY A 176 19.85 -1.48 -14.59
C GLY A 176 19.91 -1.05 -13.12
N GLU A 177 19.02 -0.17 -12.68
CA GLU A 177 18.93 0.30 -11.29
C GLU A 177 17.71 -0.29 -10.59
N MET A 178 17.86 -0.75 -9.35
CA MET A 178 16.70 -1.16 -8.54
C MET A 178 15.71 -0.01 -8.39
N ILE A 179 14.40 -0.32 -8.47
CA ILE A 179 13.35 0.68 -8.39
C ILE A 179 12.91 0.96 -6.94
N GLN A 180 12.13 2.02 -6.74
CA GLN A 180 11.29 2.19 -5.55
C GLN A 180 9.99 1.40 -5.78
N SER A 181 9.95 0.15 -5.33
CA SER A 181 8.88 -0.80 -5.57
C SER A 181 7.75 -0.66 -4.56
N VAL A 182 7.16 0.51 -4.49
CA VAL A 182 6.06 0.82 -3.56
C VAL A 182 4.80 0.05 -3.90
N PHE A 183 3.98 -0.22 -2.89
CA PHE A 183 2.73 -0.95 -3.02
C PHE A 183 1.66 -0.40 -2.06
N PHE A 184 0.43 -0.78 -2.27
CA PHE A 184 -0.73 -0.34 -1.48
C PHE A 184 -1.87 -1.35 -1.62
N ALA A 185 -2.89 -1.27 -0.75
CA ALA A 185 -3.92 -2.31 -0.70
C ALA A 185 -4.74 -2.42 -2.00
N SER A 186 -5.40 -1.33 -2.44
CA SER A 186 -6.26 -1.38 -3.63
C SER A 186 -6.45 -0.02 -4.29
N SER A 187 -6.62 0.00 -5.61
CA SER A 187 -6.86 1.20 -6.39
C SER A 187 -8.35 1.53 -6.53
N CYS A 188 -8.64 2.71 -7.05
CA CYS A 188 -10.00 3.10 -7.46
C CYS A 188 -10.37 2.64 -8.89
N GLY A 189 -9.78 1.54 -9.37
CA GLY A 189 -9.92 1.02 -10.72
C GLY A 189 -8.76 1.38 -11.63
N TYR A 190 -7.81 2.18 -11.13
CA TYR A 190 -6.52 2.51 -11.75
C TYR A 190 -5.58 3.11 -10.70
N THR A 191 -4.27 2.89 -10.88
CA THR A 191 -3.26 3.46 -9.98
C THR A 191 -3.05 4.96 -10.24
N ASN A 192 -2.33 5.62 -9.36
CA ASN A 192 -1.83 6.97 -9.54
C ASN A 192 -0.34 6.95 -9.92
N SER A 193 0.21 8.06 -10.38
CA SER A 193 1.65 8.20 -10.61
C SER A 193 2.35 8.79 -9.39
N ALA A 194 3.65 8.50 -9.24
CA ALA A 194 4.49 9.11 -8.22
C ALA A 194 4.57 10.64 -8.38
N GLU A 195 4.56 11.12 -9.63
CA GLU A 195 4.54 12.55 -9.94
C GLU A 195 3.31 13.24 -9.36
N ASN A 196 2.11 12.67 -9.55
CA ASN A 196 0.87 13.25 -9.03
C ASN A 196 0.79 13.19 -7.50
N VAL A 197 1.32 12.11 -6.89
CA VAL A 197 1.18 11.89 -5.46
C VAL A 197 2.29 12.56 -4.65
N TRP A 198 3.53 12.47 -5.12
CA TRP A 198 4.70 12.95 -4.37
C TRP A 198 5.49 14.06 -5.08
N GLY A 199 5.14 14.40 -6.33
CA GLY A 199 5.86 15.41 -7.12
C GLY A 199 7.21 14.92 -7.66
N VAL A 200 7.44 13.61 -7.68
CA VAL A 200 8.67 12.98 -8.18
C VAL A 200 8.37 12.14 -9.40
N ASP A 201 9.03 12.43 -10.51
CA ASP A 201 8.86 11.70 -11.76
C ASP A 201 9.71 10.43 -11.77
N TYR A 202 9.09 9.30 -11.39
CA TYR A 202 9.66 7.96 -11.59
C TYR A 202 9.05 7.34 -12.86
N PRO A 203 9.85 7.08 -13.92
CA PRO A 203 9.34 6.58 -15.19
C PRO A 203 8.59 5.24 -15.09
N TYR A 204 8.89 4.44 -14.08
CA TYR A 204 8.28 3.14 -13.81
C TYR A 204 7.07 3.20 -12.87
N LEU A 205 6.78 4.35 -12.21
CA LEU A 205 5.61 4.56 -11.33
C LEU A 205 4.54 5.40 -12.01
N ARG A 206 4.01 4.88 -13.11
CA ARG A 206 2.93 5.48 -13.90
C ARG A 206 1.57 4.95 -13.49
N SER A 207 0.52 5.69 -13.82
CA SER A 207 -0.86 5.20 -13.67
C SER A 207 -1.11 4.05 -14.63
N VAL A 208 -1.67 2.94 -14.11
CA VAL A 208 -2.09 1.77 -14.89
C VAL A 208 -3.51 1.38 -14.51
N ASP A 209 -4.25 0.78 -15.44
CA ASP A 209 -5.62 0.35 -15.22
C ASP A 209 -5.69 -0.89 -14.32
N CYS A 210 -6.59 -0.87 -13.34
CA CYS A 210 -6.82 -1.95 -12.37
C CYS A 210 -8.33 -2.21 -12.21
N PRO A 211 -9.06 -2.55 -13.28
CA PRO A 211 -10.53 -2.62 -13.26
C PRO A 211 -11.07 -3.72 -12.35
N LEU A 212 -10.24 -4.69 -11.97
CA LEU A 212 -10.62 -5.80 -11.12
C LEU A 212 -10.61 -5.46 -9.62
N ASP A 213 -9.92 -4.41 -9.19
CA ASP A 213 -9.83 -3.99 -7.78
C ASP A 213 -11.21 -3.81 -7.16
N LYS A 214 -12.16 -3.25 -7.89
CA LYS A 214 -13.53 -3.03 -7.41
C LYS A 214 -14.28 -4.31 -7.04
N THR A 215 -13.86 -5.46 -7.57
CA THR A 215 -14.50 -6.76 -7.30
C THR A 215 -13.75 -7.59 -6.27
N THR A 216 -12.49 -7.29 -6.03
CA THR A 216 -11.62 -8.02 -5.11
C THR A 216 -11.38 -7.29 -3.79
N ASP A 217 -11.43 -5.95 -3.79
CA ASP A 217 -11.28 -5.16 -2.57
C ASP A 217 -12.56 -5.21 -1.70
N PRO A 218 -12.51 -5.79 -0.49
CA PRO A 218 -13.66 -5.87 0.40
C PRO A 218 -14.09 -4.49 0.96
N ASN A 219 -13.28 -3.46 0.79
CA ASN A 219 -13.54 -2.10 1.26
C ASN A 219 -14.04 -1.16 0.16
N TRP A 220 -14.18 -1.64 -1.08
CA TRP A 220 -14.66 -0.82 -2.18
C TRP A 220 -16.02 -0.19 -1.88
N GLY A 221 -16.11 1.14 -1.98
CA GLY A 221 -17.33 1.87 -1.68
C GLY A 221 -17.65 1.95 -0.17
N SER A 222 -16.67 1.71 0.71
CA SER A 222 -16.84 1.88 2.15
C SER A 222 -17.12 3.35 2.49
N THR A 223 -17.94 3.56 3.56
CA THR A 223 -18.37 4.89 3.94
C THR A 223 -17.90 5.26 5.34
N ASP A 224 -17.38 6.49 5.47
CA ASP A 224 -17.06 7.13 6.74
C ASP A 224 -17.91 8.39 6.89
N SER A 225 -18.36 8.71 8.11
CA SER A 225 -19.21 9.87 8.34
C SER A 225 -18.73 10.71 9.52
N TYR A 226 -18.74 12.03 9.34
CA TYR A 226 -18.28 13.01 10.33
C TYR A 226 -19.32 14.10 10.50
N SER A 227 -19.58 14.55 11.74
CA SER A 227 -20.47 15.68 11.97
C SER A 227 -19.95 16.97 11.34
N SER A 228 -20.85 17.90 11.03
CA SER A 228 -20.47 19.21 10.50
C SER A 228 -19.52 19.95 11.44
N ASP A 229 -19.73 19.88 12.76
CA ASP A 229 -18.85 20.49 13.76
C ASP A 229 -17.45 19.87 13.77
N TYR A 230 -17.35 18.52 13.64
CA TYR A 230 -16.03 17.87 13.53
C TYR A 230 -15.27 18.37 12.29
N ILE A 231 -15.90 18.35 11.13
CA ILE A 231 -15.31 18.82 9.86
C ILE A 231 -14.91 20.30 9.95
N LYS A 232 -15.78 21.16 10.51
CA LYS A 232 -15.49 22.58 10.69
C LYS A 232 -14.22 22.80 11.52
N ASN A 233 -14.11 22.11 12.64
CA ASN A 233 -12.95 22.21 13.53
C ASN A 233 -11.68 21.64 12.87
N ALA A 234 -11.78 20.48 12.22
CA ALA A 234 -10.66 19.85 11.52
C ALA A 234 -10.11 20.75 10.43
N VAL A 235 -10.96 21.30 9.57
CA VAL A 235 -10.58 22.22 8.49
C VAL A 235 -9.97 23.52 9.04
N GLN A 236 -10.58 24.11 10.08
CA GLN A 236 -10.04 25.33 10.70
C GLN A 236 -8.66 25.08 11.29
N ASN A 237 -8.47 23.98 12.01
CA ASN A 237 -7.23 23.66 12.71
C ASN A 237 -6.08 23.28 11.76
N THR A 238 -6.39 22.64 10.63
CA THR A 238 -5.37 22.11 9.71
C THR A 238 -5.11 23.00 8.51
N LEU A 239 -6.16 23.63 7.95
CA LEU A 239 -6.05 24.44 6.75
C LEU A 239 -6.18 25.96 7.04
N GLY A 240 -6.57 26.34 8.26
CA GLY A 240 -6.84 27.74 8.61
C GLY A 240 -8.09 28.32 7.93
N ILE A 241 -8.96 27.48 7.37
CA ILE A 241 -10.15 27.93 6.63
C ILE A 241 -11.37 27.88 7.54
N ALA A 242 -12.02 29.05 7.75
CA ALA A 242 -13.25 29.17 8.51
C ALA A 242 -14.45 28.74 7.66
N LEU A 243 -15.08 27.62 8.00
CA LEU A 243 -16.31 27.15 7.35
C LEU A 243 -17.53 27.84 7.99
N THR A 244 -18.31 28.55 7.18
CA THR A 244 -19.48 29.31 7.60
C THR A 244 -20.68 29.04 6.70
N GLY A 245 -21.88 29.40 7.16
CA GLY A 245 -23.11 29.25 6.39
C GLY A 245 -23.57 27.82 6.26
N ASP A 246 -24.24 27.49 5.15
CA ASP A 246 -24.85 26.18 4.90
C ASP A 246 -23.76 25.09 4.67
N PRO A 247 -23.70 24.05 5.51
CA PRO A 247 -22.73 22.97 5.37
C PRO A 247 -22.75 22.28 4.01
N SER A 248 -23.89 22.19 3.35
CA SER A 248 -24.00 21.57 2.02
C SER A 248 -23.17 22.27 0.95
N LYS A 249 -22.68 23.47 1.21
CA LYS A 249 -21.85 24.30 0.31
C LYS A 249 -20.38 24.33 0.68
N TRP A 250 -19.99 23.66 1.78
CA TRP A 250 -18.60 23.75 2.26
C TRP A 250 -17.60 23.05 1.36
N PHE A 251 -18.02 22.01 0.66
CA PHE A 251 -17.14 21.23 -0.23
C PHE A 251 -17.69 21.14 -1.64
N LYS A 252 -16.78 21.18 -2.61
CA LYS A 252 -17.07 20.89 -4.01
C LYS A 252 -15.86 20.23 -4.65
N ILE A 253 -15.99 18.96 -5.08
CA ILE A 253 -14.98 18.30 -5.91
C ILE A 253 -14.97 19.00 -7.27
N ASN A 254 -13.83 19.56 -7.65
CA ASN A 254 -13.65 20.31 -8.90
C ASN A 254 -13.11 19.42 -10.03
N SER A 255 -12.16 18.55 -9.70
CA SER A 255 -11.55 17.64 -10.69
C SER A 255 -11.09 16.32 -10.06
N ARG A 256 -11.02 15.31 -10.91
CA ARG A 256 -10.45 13.99 -10.64
C ARG A 256 -9.40 13.67 -11.69
N LEU A 257 -8.45 12.81 -11.36
CA LEU A 257 -7.47 12.34 -12.32
C LEU A 257 -8.18 11.69 -13.52
N ASP A 258 -7.79 12.12 -14.72
CA ASP A 258 -8.33 11.69 -16.02
C ASP A 258 -9.87 11.84 -16.15
N ASN A 259 -10.50 12.63 -15.27
CA ASN A 259 -11.96 12.82 -15.19
C ASN A 259 -12.75 11.51 -15.05
N ARG A 260 -12.13 10.46 -14.49
CA ARG A 260 -12.77 9.17 -14.25
C ARG A 260 -13.73 9.23 -13.05
N GLU A 261 -14.85 8.53 -13.17
CA GLU A 261 -15.80 8.34 -12.08
C GLU A 261 -15.09 7.64 -10.91
N HIS A 262 -15.37 8.06 -9.67
CA HIS A 262 -14.75 7.55 -8.44
C HIS A 262 -13.21 7.67 -8.38
N GLY A 263 -12.61 8.45 -9.29
CA GLY A 263 -11.15 8.60 -9.40
C GLY A 263 -10.53 9.47 -8.29
N TRP A 264 -9.20 9.50 -8.29
CA TRP A 264 -8.38 10.31 -7.39
C TRP A 264 -8.79 11.78 -7.47
N VAL A 265 -9.16 12.38 -6.33
CA VAL A 265 -9.56 13.79 -6.26
C VAL A 265 -8.32 14.68 -6.39
N THR A 266 -8.19 15.35 -7.53
CA THR A 266 -7.03 16.23 -7.83
C THR A 266 -7.27 17.67 -7.42
N SER A 267 -8.53 18.09 -7.28
CA SER A 267 -8.88 19.42 -6.73
C SER A 267 -10.24 19.39 -6.06
N ILE A 268 -10.32 19.99 -4.88
CA ILE A 268 -11.56 20.18 -4.13
C ILE A 268 -11.60 21.60 -3.54
N SER A 269 -12.74 22.27 -3.65
CA SER A 269 -12.98 23.54 -2.96
C SER A 269 -13.44 23.26 -1.54
N VAL A 270 -12.88 23.99 -0.57
CA VAL A 270 -13.21 23.93 0.85
C VAL A 270 -13.53 25.35 1.33
N GLY A 271 -14.77 25.63 1.74
CA GLY A 271 -15.20 26.98 2.07
C GLY A 271 -15.02 27.98 0.92
N GLY A 272 -15.11 27.50 -0.33
CA GLY A 272 -14.86 28.31 -1.54
C GLY A 272 -13.36 28.45 -1.92
N MET A 273 -12.43 28.01 -1.07
CA MET A 273 -10.98 28.07 -1.34
C MET A 273 -10.52 26.79 -2.04
N THR A 274 -9.65 26.92 -3.05
CA THR A 274 -9.03 25.81 -3.80
C THR A 274 -7.56 25.58 -3.42
N LYS A 275 -7.01 26.46 -2.57
CA LYS A 275 -5.63 26.38 -2.08
C LYS A 275 -5.57 26.63 -0.58
N ALA A 276 -4.68 25.92 0.09
CA ALA A 276 -4.31 26.17 1.48
C ALA A 276 -2.78 26.06 1.60
N ASN A 277 -2.15 26.97 2.35
CA ASN A 277 -0.69 27.03 2.52
C ASN A 277 0.10 26.99 1.19
N GLY A 278 -0.43 27.69 0.16
CA GLY A 278 0.17 27.77 -1.17
C GLY A 278 -0.01 26.52 -2.05
N LYS A 279 -0.56 25.42 -1.53
CA LYS A 279 -0.78 24.16 -2.26
C LYS A 279 -2.26 24.01 -2.66
N THR A 280 -2.52 23.33 -3.76
CA THR A 280 -3.88 22.93 -4.15
C THR A 280 -4.48 22.00 -3.10
N ILE A 281 -5.72 22.25 -2.71
CA ILE A 281 -6.46 21.32 -1.84
C ILE A 281 -6.94 20.18 -2.74
N ASP A 282 -6.45 18.98 -2.46
CA ASP A 282 -6.76 17.73 -3.17
C ASP A 282 -7.29 16.66 -2.21
N GLY A 283 -7.57 15.48 -2.73
CA GLY A 283 -8.05 14.34 -1.95
C GLY A 283 -7.04 13.86 -0.91
N ARG A 284 -5.74 13.95 -1.19
CA ARG A 284 -4.69 13.62 -0.24
C ARG A 284 -4.68 14.58 0.95
N MET A 285 -4.76 15.87 0.70
CA MET A 285 -4.81 16.87 1.77
C MET A 285 -6.04 16.65 2.68
N ILE A 286 -7.19 16.29 2.10
CA ILE A 286 -8.38 15.91 2.90
C ILE A 286 -8.10 14.63 3.70
N ARG A 287 -7.59 13.56 3.07
CA ARG A 287 -7.31 12.27 3.72
C ARG A 287 -6.26 12.39 4.82
N GLU A 288 -5.11 13.00 4.48
CA GLU A 288 -3.91 12.95 5.32
C GLU A 288 -3.90 14.07 6.36
N THR A 289 -4.15 15.31 5.92
CA THR A 289 -4.02 16.51 6.77
C THR A 289 -5.30 16.80 7.54
N VAL A 290 -6.46 16.82 6.86
CA VAL A 290 -7.71 17.20 7.52
C VAL A 290 -8.27 16.08 8.37
N LEU A 291 -8.24 14.83 7.88
CA LEU A 291 -8.87 13.68 8.51
C LEU A 291 -7.87 12.67 9.11
N GLY A 292 -6.55 12.97 9.13
CA GLY A 292 -5.53 12.18 9.83
C GLY A 292 -5.51 10.71 9.40
N TYR A 293 -5.57 10.43 8.09
CA TYR A 293 -5.61 9.09 7.50
C TYR A 293 -6.85 8.25 7.85
N SER A 294 -7.91 8.85 8.39
CA SER A 294 -9.14 8.09 8.70
C SER A 294 -9.93 7.67 7.44
N LEU A 295 -9.73 8.33 6.29
CA LEU A 295 -10.21 7.84 4.99
C LEU A 295 -9.24 6.81 4.40
N LYS A 296 -9.75 5.77 3.78
CA LYS A 296 -8.93 4.70 3.17
C LYS A 296 -8.11 5.18 1.98
N SER A 297 -8.65 6.07 1.15
CA SER A 297 -7.95 6.61 -0.02
C SER A 297 -8.30 8.08 -0.29
N ALA A 298 -7.55 8.70 -1.20
CA ALA A 298 -7.83 10.03 -1.74
C ALA A 298 -8.82 9.99 -2.92
N ALA A 299 -9.33 8.81 -3.28
CA ALA A 299 -10.39 8.63 -4.26
C ALA A 299 -11.71 8.44 -3.52
N PHE A 300 -12.51 9.49 -3.45
CA PHE A 300 -13.76 9.45 -2.69
C PHE A 300 -14.84 10.30 -3.34
N ASP A 301 -16.10 9.91 -3.07
CA ASP A 301 -17.26 10.78 -3.22
C ASP A 301 -17.63 11.39 -1.88
N LEU A 302 -18.24 12.58 -1.90
CA LEU A 302 -18.61 13.30 -0.71
C LEU A 302 -20.01 13.89 -0.86
N LYS A 303 -20.86 13.64 0.17
CA LYS A 303 -22.16 14.26 0.29
C LYS A 303 -22.40 14.76 1.72
N TYR A 304 -23.19 15.80 1.87
CA TYR A 304 -23.72 16.23 3.14
C TYR A 304 -25.16 15.69 3.33
N ASP A 305 -25.39 15.01 4.44
CA ASP A 305 -26.75 14.60 4.85
C ASP A 305 -27.29 15.58 5.87
N LYS A 306 -28.24 16.40 5.41
CA LYS A 306 -28.88 17.45 6.23
C LYS A 306 -29.68 16.88 7.41
N ASN A 307 -30.22 15.66 7.28
CA ASN A 307 -31.07 15.09 8.34
C ASN A 307 -30.23 14.64 9.55
N SER A 308 -29.07 14.10 9.30
CA SER A 308 -28.14 13.65 10.35
C SER A 308 -27.04 14.68 10.68
N ASP A 309 -26.98 15.80 9.98
CA ASP A 309 -25.93 16.80 10.07
C ASP A 309 -24.52 16.20 9.91
N LYS A 310 -24.34 15.36 8.88
CA LYS A 310 -23.08 14.64 8.64
C LYS A 310 -22.59 14.78 7.21
N PHE A 311 -21.29 14.87 7.07
CA PHE A 311 -20.57 14.61 5.82
C PHE A 311 -20.31 13.11 5.70
N ILE A 312 -20.70 12.52 4.58
CA ILE A 312 -20.52 11.10 4.26
C ILE A 312 -19.53 11.02 3.12
N PHE A 313 -18.39 10.40 3.40
CA PHE A 313 -17.36 10.07 2.42
C PHE A 313 -17.54 8.62 1.99
N THR A 314 -17.60 8.38 0.69
CA THR A 314 -17.57 7.03 0.10
C THR A 314 -16.22 6.86 -0.57
N THR A 315 -15.37 5.97 -0.07
CA THR A 315 -14.00 5.79 -0.57
C THR A 315 -13.89 4.60 -1.51
N TYR A 316 -13.03 4.74 -2.52
CA TYR A 316 -12.74 3.72 -3.53
C TYR A 316 -11.25 3.41 -3.49
N GLY A 317 -10.93 2.14 -3.21
CA GLY A 317 -9.58 1.70 -2.94
C GLY A 317 -9.07 2.05 -1.54
N HIS A 318 -7.83 1.63 -1.25
CA HIS A 318 -7.17 1.80 0.05
C HIS A 318 -5.66 2.00 -0.14
N GLY A 319 -5.12 3.09 0.38
CA GLY A 319 -3.70 3.46 0.32
C GLY A 319 -3.44 4.70 -0.55
N HIS A 320 -2.17 4.91 -0.89
CA HIS A 320 -1.71 6.09 -1.65
C HIS A 320 -1.91 5.96 -3.17
N GLY A 321 -2.14 4.77 -3.68
CA GLY A 321 -2.48 4.53 -5.08
C GLY A 321 -1.31 4.37 -6.05
N VAL A 322 -0.06 4.36 -5.63
CA VAL A 322 1.11 4.30 -6.52
C VAL A 322 1.77 2.93 -6.48
N GLY A 323 2.16 2.38 -7.65
CA GLY A 323 2.83 1.09 -7.77
C GLY A 323 1.89 -0.11 -7.68
N LEU A 324 2.30 -1.17 -6.99
CA LEU A 324 1.58 -2.45 -6.93
C LEU A 324 0.30 -2.36 -6.08
N SER A 325 -0.86 -2.62 -6.70
CA SER A 325 -2.11 -2.86 -5.96
C SER A 325 -2.15 -4.31 -5.47
N GLN A 326 -2.21 -4.54 -4.16
CA GLN A 326 -2.22 -5.88 -3.57
C GLN A 326 -3.47 -6.67 -3.97
N TYR A 327 -4.67 -6.07 -3.87
CA TYR A 327 -5.91 -6.71 -4.33
C TYR A 327 -5.99 -6.84 -5.84
N GLY A 328 -5.37 -5.92 -6.59
CA GLY A 328 -5.22 -6.05 -8.04
C GLY A 328 -4.27 -7.19 -8.42
N ALA A 329 -3.15 -7.35 -7.71
CA ALA A 329 -2.25 -8.49 -7.87
C ALA A 329 -2.96 -9.82 -7.58
N LYS A 330 -3.77 -9.86 -6.50
CA LYS A 330 -4.64 -11.00 -6.19
C LYS A 330 -5.55 -11.34 -7.37
N ALA A 331 -6.25 -10.35 -7.90
CA ALA A 331 -7.16 -10.54 -9.03
C ALA A 331 -6.44 -11.02 -10.30
N LEU A 332 -5.27 -10.44 -10.61
CA LEU A 332 -4.47 -10.87 -11.77
C LEU A 332 -3.98 -12.31 -11.59
N ALA A 333 -3.49 -12.70 -10.41
CA ALA A 333 -3.08 -14.06 -10.12
C ALA A 333 -4.24 -15.07 -10.24
N GLU A 334 -5.44 -14.73 -9.75
CA GLU A 334 -6.67 -15.52 -9.92
C GLU A 334 -7.07 -15.69 -11.41
N ASN A 335 -6.62 -14.78 -12.27
CA ASN A 335 -6.80 -14.83 -13.72
C ASN A 335 -5.57 -15.43 -14.47
N GLY A 336 -4.65 -16.09 -13.77
CA GLY A 336 -3.55 -16.86 -14.35
C GLY A 336 -2.30 -16.07 -14.71
N TYR A 337 -2.17 -14.82 -14.23
CA TYR A 337 -0.96 -14.04 -14.42
C TYR A 337 0.14 -14.54 -13.45
N THR A 338 1.37 -14.66 -13.95
CA THR A 338 2.55 -14.95 -13.14
C THR A 338 2.98 -13.71 -12.36
N TYR A 339 3.74 -13.89 -11.26
CA TYR A 339 4.26 -12.77 -10.46
C TYR A 339 5.09 -11.78 -11.31
N LYS A 340 5.89 -12.25 -12.30
CA LYS A 340 6.62 -11.36 -13.21
C LYS A 340 5.69 -10.52 -14.08
N GLN A 341 4.63 -11.13 -14.60
CA GLN A 341 3.62 -10.39 -15.37
C GLN A 341 2.85 -9.38 -14.50
N ILE A 342 2.55 -9.74 -13.26
CA ILE A 342 1.92 -8.84 -12.29
C ILE A 342 2.83 -7.63 -12.01
N LEU A 343 4.10 -7.86 -11.69
CA LEU A 343 5.07 -6.80 -11.43
C LEU A 343 5.26 -5.88 -12.65
N GLN A 344 5.39 -6.46 -13.86
CA GLN A 344 5.52 -5.70 -15.12
C GLN A 344 4.25 -4.93 -15.49
N HIS A 345 3.09 -5.34 -14.98
CA HIS A 345 1.85 -4.57 -15.14
C HIS A 345 1.88 -3.28 -14.31
N TYR A 346 2.31 -3.36 -13.05
CA TYR A 346 2.29 -2.22 -12.13
C TYR A 346 3.51 -1.32 -12.26
N PHE A 347 4.65 -1.87 -12.64
CA PHE A 347 5.90 -1.13 -12.82
C PHE A 347 6.26 -1.10 -14.30
N THR A 348 6.09 0.06 -14.92
CA THR A 348 6.24 0.21 -16.37
C THR A 348 7.69 0.04 -16.82
N GLY A 349 7.93 -0.88 -17.77
CA GLY A 349 9.24 -1.03 -18.44
C GLY A 349 10.33 -1.65 -17.59
N VAL A 350 9.97 -2.38 -16.54
CA VAL A 350 10.92 -3.03 -15.62
C VAL A 350 11.32 -4.43 -16.07
N GLU A 351 12.48 -4.85 -15.58
CA GLU A 351 13.00 -6.21 -15.64
C GLU A 351 13.05 -6.80 -14.22
N ILE A 352 12.88 -8.13 -14.09
CA ILE A 352 12.89 -8.85 -12.81
C ILE A 352 13.91 -9.98 -12.90
N HIS A 353 14.97 -9.89 -12.14
CA HIS A 353 16.04 -10.88 -12.07
C HIS A 353 16.82 -10.81 -10.75
#